data_d31d50afbe96a3c2b6ee1fcf3597fb03
#
_entry.id   d31d50afbe96a3c2b6ee1fcf3597fb03
#
_cell.length_a   1.000
_cell.length_b   1.000
_cell.length_c   1.000
_cell.angle_alpha   90.00
_cell.angle_beta   90.00
_cell.angle_gamma   90.00
#
_symmetry.space_group_name_H-M   'P 1'
#
loop_
_entity.id
_entity.type
_entity.pdbx_description
1 polymer ?
#
loop_
_entity_poly.entity_id
_entity_poly.type
_entity_poly.pdbx_seq_one_letter_code
_entity_poly.pdbx_strand_id
1 'polypeptide(L)'
;MINISVLGYGTVGSGVVEVLNTNKDSIAIKAGQPINVKYVLDRKEFENDPIAEKVVRDYNIILNDPEVDIVVETMGGLHPAYEFVKQALENGKSVCTSNKELVAKYGAELLALAKEKNINFLFEASVGGGIPIIRPLNQSLTADEIEEITGILNGTTNYILT
;
A
#
# COMPACT_ATOMS: atom_id res chain seq x y z
N MET A 1 0.87 1.88 19.26
CA MET A 1 1.81 1.43 18.20
C MET A 1 0.98 0.97 17.04
N ILE A 2 1.31 1.38 15.83
CA ILE A 2 0.61 0.94 14.61
C ILE A 2 1.30 -0.32 14.11
N ASN A 3 0.55 -1.39 13.90
CA ASN A 3 1.06 -2.62 13.27
C ASN A 3 0.63 -2.68 11.81
N ILE A 4 1.60 -2.90 10.94
CA ILE A 4 1.33 -3.09 9.51
C ILE A 4 1.70 -4.49 9.06
N SER A 5 1.06 -4.94 7.99
CA SER A 5 1.42 -6.16 7.28
C SER A 5 1.68 -5.85 5.81
N VAL A 6 2.75 -6.40 5.26
CA VAL A 6 3.15 -6.19 3.86
C VAL A 6 2.79 -7.43 3.04
N LEU A 7 2.02 -7.25 1.97
CA LEU A 7 1.66 -8.33 1.05
C LEU A 7 2.60 -8.29 -0.16
N GLY A 8 3.50 -9.27 -0.25
CA GLY A 8 4.57 -9.37 -1.22
C GLY A 8 5.88 -8.75 -0.73
N TYR A 9 6.96 -9.54 -0.78
CA TYR A 9 8.30 -9.11 -0.37
C TYR A 9 9.27 -9.10 -1.56
N GLY A 10 8.79 -8.51 -2.66
CA GLY A 10 9.61 -8.17 -3.82
C GLY A 10 10.32 -6.83 -3.60
N THR A 11 10.80 -6.22 -4.70
CA THR A 11 11.54 -4.94 -4.66
C THR A 11 10.80 -3.85 -3.90
N VAL A 12 9.48 -3.71 -4.12
CA VAL A 12 8.69 -2.66 -3.45
C VAL A 12 8.45 -3.01 -1.98
N GLY A 13 8.02 -4.23 -1.69
CA GLY A 13 7.72 -4.66 -0.32
C GLY A 13 8.94 -4.67 0.60
N SER A 14 10.09 -5.16 0.12
CA SER A 14 11.35 -5.09 0.87
C SER A 14 11.78 -3.63 1.11
N GLY A 15 11.63 -2.76 0.12
CA GLY A 15 11.88 -1.33 0.27
C GLY A 15 10.99 -0.66 1.32
N VAL A 16 9.71 -1.04 1.41
CA VAL A 16 8.82 -0.56 2.48
C VAL A 16 9.34 -0.94 3.85
N VAL A 17 9.73 -2.21 4.03
CA VAL A 17 10.28 -2.71 5.30
C VAL A 17 11.61 -2.01 5.64
N GLU A 18 12.48 -1.84 4.66
CA GLU A 18 13.77 -1.15 4.82
C GLU A 18 13.57 0.30 5.28
N VAL A 19 12.70 1.05 4.62
CA VAL A 19 12.39 2.45 4.96
C VAL A 19 11.83 2.56 6.38
N LEU A 20 10.92 1.68 6.77
CA LEU A 20 10.33 1.66 8.10
C LEU A 20 11.36 1.33 9.19
N ASN A 21 12.32 0.47 8.92
CA ASN A 21 13.39 0.14 9.85
C ASN A 21 14.44 1.25 9.94
N THR A 22 14.87 1.78 8.80
CA THR A 22 15.95 2.78 8.73
C THR A 22 15.50 4.14 9.28
N ASN A 23 14.25 4.54 8.97
CA ASN A 23 13.72 5.85 9.33
C ASN A 23 12.72 5.81 10.50
N LYS A 24 12.74 4.75 11.31
CA LYS A 24 11.75 4.45 12.36
C LYS A 24 11.43 5.64 13.27
N ASP A 25 12.47 6.36 13.72
CA ASP A 25 12.31 7.46 14.68
C ASP A 25 11.64 8.68 14.01
N SER A 26 12.09 9.05 12.80
CA SER A 26 11.49 10.13 12.03
C SER A 26 10.04 9.83 11.64
N ILE A 27 9.74 8.58 11.27
CA ILE A 27 8.40 8.13 10.94
C ILE A 27 7.51 8.14 12.19
N ALA A 28 8.01 7.66 13.33
CA ALA A 28 7.26 7.66 14.58
C ALA A 28 6.86 9.08 15.04
N ILE A 29 7.77 10.05 14.88
CA ILE A 29 7.48 11.46 15.18
C ILE A 29 6.36 11.99 14.28
N LYS A 30 6.43 11.73 12.97
CA LYS A 30 5.43 12.19 11.99
C LYS A 30 4.07 11.50 12.14
N ALA A 31 4.07 10.21 12.48
CA ALA A 31 2.86 9.41 12.68
C ALA A 31 2.26 9.60 14.09
N GLY A 32 2.98 10.24 15.01
CA GLY A 32 2.58 10.39 16.41
C GLY A 32 2.77 9.13 17.26
N GLN A 33 3.20 8.01 16.65
CA GLN A 33 3.47 6.75 17.35
C GLN A 33 4.33 5.81 16.49
N PRO A 34 5.02 4.83 17.11
CA PRO A 34 5.84 3.85 16.39
C PRO A 34 5.02 3.02 15.42
N ILE A 35 5.60 2.71 14.27
CA ILE A 35 5.07 1.78 13.27
C ILE A 35 5.92 0.50 13.28
N ASN A 36 5.26 -0.66 13.36
CA ASN A 36 5.90 -1.96 13.38
C ASN A 36 5.42 -2.81 12.21
N VAL A 37 6.34 -3.45 11.49
CA VAL A 37 6.01 -4.51 10.53
C VAL A 37 5.77 -5.79 11.30
N LYS A 38 4.50 -6.22 11.39
CA LYS A 38 4.10 -7.41 12.14
C LYS A 38 4.23 -8.67 11.30
N TYR A 39 3.73 -8.63 10.06
CA TYR A 39 3.76 -9.76 9.14
C TYR A 39 4.19 -9.32 7.74
N VAL A 40 4.75 -10.28 7.02
CA VAL A 40 5.01 -10.21 5.58
C VAL A 40 4.38 -11.44 4.93
N LEU A 41 3.46 -11.25 4.00
CA LEU A 41 2.89 -12.35 3.22
C LEU A 41 3.75 -12.58 1.97
N ASP A 42 4.41 -13.71 1.88
CA ASP A 42 5.09 -14.13 0.66
C ASP A 42 5.12 -15.67 0.56
N ARG A 43 5.27 -16.18 -0.66
CA ARG A 43 5.42 -17.62 -0.94
C ARG A 43 6.86 -18.12 -0.84
N LYS A 44 7.81 -17.19 -0.97
CA LYS A 44 9.25 -17.49 -0.94
C LYS A 44 9.73 -17.67 0.49
N GLU A 45 10.83 -18.38 0.63
CA GLU A 45 11.64 -18.44 1.85
C GLU A 45 12.73 -17.39 1.76
N PHE A 46 13.02 -16.75 2.89
CA PHE A 46 14.01 -15.69 3.00
C PHE A 46 15.06 -16.12 4.02
N GLU A 47 15.80 -17.21 3.70
CA GLU A 47 16.88 -17.69 4.54
C GLU A 47 17.92 -16.58 4.73
N ASN A 48 18.38 -16.40 5.98
CA ASN A 48 19.34 -15.38 6.38
C ASN A 48 18.86 -13.90 6.28
N ASP A 49 17.57 -13.64 6.01
CA ASP A 49 16.98 -12.32 6.10
C ASP A 49 16.29 -12.15 7.46
N PRO A 50 16.53 -11.06 8.21
CA PRO A 50 15.85 -10.79 9.49
C PRO A 50 14.30 -10.80 9.38
N ILE A 51 13.76 -10.65 8.18
CA ILE A 51 12.32 -10.70 7.93
C ILE A 51 11.74 -12.12 8.05
N ALA A 52 12.56 -13.16 7.97
CA ALA A 52 12.13 -14.56 7.94
C ALA A 52 11.15 -14.92 9.08
N GLU A 53 11.40 -14.38 10.28
CA GLU A 53 10.55 -14.62 11.45
C GLU A 53 9.15 -14.00 11.34
N LYS A 54 8.95 -13.04 10.43
CA LYS A 54 7.68 -12.33 10.21
C LYS A 54 6.94 -12.82 8.96
N VAL A 55 7.54 -13.74 8.20
CA VAL A 55 6.94 -14.26 6.97
C VAL A 55 5.84 -15.24 7.27
N VAL A 56 4.68 -14.98 6.71
CA VAL A 56 3.51 -15.87 6.75
C VAL A 56 3.10 -16.25 5.34
N ARG A 57 2.50 -17.43 5.16
CA ARG A 57 2.06 -17.95 3.86
C ARG A 57 0.56 -17.98 3.71
N ASP A 58 -0.17 -17.82 4.81
CA ASP A 58 -1.62 -17.77 4.82
C ASP A 58 -2.09 -16.34 5.15
N TYR A 59 -2.82 -15.74 4.22
CA TYR A 59 -3.39 -14.41 4.39
C TYR A 59 -4.36 -14.32 5.58
N ASN A 60 -5.03 -15.41 5.92
CA ASN A 60 -5.96 -15.44 7.06
C ASN A 60 -5.29 -15.10 8.39
N ILE A 61 -3.99 -15.35 8.55
CA ILE A 61 -3.23 -14.94 9.73
C ILE A 61 -3.26 -13.40 9.88
N ILE A 62 -3.08 -12.69 8.78
CA ILE A 62 -3.11 -11.22 8.75
C ILE A 62 -4.54 -10.71 8.91
N LEU A 63 -5.47 -11.31 8.16
CA LEU A 63 -6.86 -10.87 8.11
C LEU A 63 -7.53 -10.95 9.47
N ASN A 64 -7.33 -12.07 10.18
CA ASN A 64 -7.99 -12.37 11.45
C ASN A 64 -7.25 -11.78 12.68
N ASP A 65 -6.09 -11.18 12.50
CA ASP A 65 -5.36 -10.55 13.60
C ASP A 65 -5.91 -9.12 13.86
N PRO A 66 -6.58 -8.89 15.01
CA PRO A 66 -7.15 -7.58 15.32
C PRO A 66 -6.09 -6.50 15.60
N GLU A 67 -4.84 -6.88 15.84
CA GLU A 67 -3.76 -5.92 16.06
C GLU A 67 -3.12 -5.41 14.77
N VAL A 68 -3.50 -5.92 13.60
CA VAL A 68 -3.07 -5.39 12.31
C VAL A 68 -3.97 -4.23 11.93
N ASP A 69 -3.41 -3.02 11.89
CA ASP A 69 -4.10 -1.78 11.59
C ASP A 69 -4.12 -1.47 10.08
N ILE A 70 -2.99 -1.75 9.40
CA ILE A 70 -2.78 -1.35 8.00
C ILE A 70 -2.22 -2.54 7.21
N VAL A 71 -2.77 -2.73 6.02
CA VAL A 71 -2.25 -3.65 5.01
C VAL A 71 -1.60 -2.87 3.88
N VAL A 72 -0.34 -3.19 3.57
CA VAL A 72 0.44 -2.60 2.46
C VAL A 72 0.54 -3.62 1.34
N GLU A 73 -0.19 -3.41 0.24
CA GLU A 73 -0.22 -4.31 -0.90
C GLU A 73 0.83 -3.91 -1.95
N THR A 74 1.76 -4.82 -2.22
CA THR A 74 2.87 -4.66 -3.18
C THR A 74 3.08 -5.92 -4.05
N MET A 75 2.03 -6.75 -4.19
CA MET A 75 2.13 -8.03 -4.90
C MET A 75 2.15 -7.87 -6.41
N GLY A 76 1.42 -6.87 -6.93
CA GLY A 76 1.18 -6.69 -8.34
C GLY A 76 0.17 -7.69 -8.93
N GLY A 77 -0.32 -7.40 -10.14
CA GLY A 77 -1.42 -8.14 -10.77
C GLY A 77 -2.77 -7.88 -10.09
N LEU A 78 -3.85 -8.43 -10.66
CA LEU A 78 -5.20 -8.22 -10.14
C LEU A 78 -5.57 -9.21 -9.04
N HIS A 79 -5.25 -10.47 -9.24
CA HIS A 79 -5.63 -11.57 -8.34
C HIS A 79 -4.38 -12.26 -7.79
N PRO A 80 -4.31 -12.55 -6.50
CA PRO A 80 -5.33 -12.38 -5.47
C PRO A 80 -5.32 -10.99 -4.76
N ALA A 81 -4.62 -10.00 -5.32
CA ALA A 81 -4.48 -8.68 -4.68
C ALA A 81 -5.84 -8.02 -4.41
N TYR A 82 -6.78 -8.08 -5.37
CA TYR A 82 -8.11 -7.52 -5.19
C TYR A 82 -8.86 -8.17 -4.01
N GLU A 83 -8.88 -9.48 -3.95
CA GLU A 83 -9.56 -10.22 -2.87
C GLU A 83 -8.98 -9.86 -1.51
N PHE A 84 -7.67 -9.81 -1.40
CA PHE A 84 -6.99 -9.49 -0.15
C PHE A 84 -7.24 -8.06 0.29
N VAL A 85 -7.15 -7.10 -0.62
CA VAL A 85 -7.43 -5.70 -0.34
C VAL A 85 -8.88 -5.49 0.07
N LYS A 86 -9.82 -6.08 -0.68
CA LYS A 86 -11.25 -6.00 -0.36
C LYS A 86 -11.56 -6.57 1.03
N GLN A 87 -11.08 -7.78 1.30
CA GLN A 87 -11.27 -8.42 2.62
C GLN A 87 -10.63 -7.61 3.76
N ALA A 88 -9.45 -7.02 3.55
CA ALA A 88 -8.83 -6.14 4.55
C ALA A 88 -9.73 -4.95 4.88
N LEU A 89 -10.26 -4.26 3.86
CA LEU A 89 -11.18 -3.14 4.03
C LEU A 89 -12.50 -3.57 4.71
N GLU A 90 -13.08 -4.69 4.30
CA GLU A 90 -14.28 -5.26 4.92
C GLU A 90 -14.09 -5.55 6.41
N ASN A 91 -12.87 -5.93 6.81
CA ASN A 91 -12.48 -6.20 8.20
C ASN A 91 -11.95 -4.96 8.95
N GLY A 92 -12.15 -3.77 8.42
CA GLY A 92 -11.81 -2.52 9.11
C GLY A 92 -10.32 -2.18 9.13
N LYS A 93 -9.50 -2.83 8.29
CA LYS A 93 -8.07 -2.53 8.16
C LYS A 93 -7.88 -1.50 7.03
N SER A 94 -7.14 -0.43 7.32
CA SER A 94 -6.73 0.52 6.27
C SER A 94 -5.78 -0.14 5.28
N VAL A 95 -5.81 0.29 4.02
CA VAL A 95 -4.96 -0.29 2.99
C VAL A 95 -4.20 0.81 2.25
N CYS A 96 -2.93 0.51 1.93
CA CYS A 96 -2.19 1.26 0.91
C CYS A 96 -1.64 0.32 -0.17
N THR A 97 -1.68 0.74 -1.43
CA THR A 97 -1.25 -0.08 -2.57
C THR A 97 -0.41 0.70 -3.57
N SER A 98 0.55 0.01 -4.19
CA SER A 98 1.28 0.49 -5.35
C SER A 98 0.78 -0.11 -6.67
N ASN A 99 -0.30 -0.88 -6.65
CA ASN A 99 -0.79 -1.69 -7.75
C ASN A 99 -1.69 -0.86 -8.69
N LYS A 100 -1.10 -0.35 -9.76
CA LYS A 100 -1.82 0.47 -10.75
C LYS A 100 -2.98 -0.26 -11.43
N GLU A 101 -2.84 -1.56 -11.69
CA GLU A 101 -3.85 -2.37 -12.37
C GLU A 101 -5.08 -2.58 -11.46
N LEU A 102 -4.84 -2.85 -10.18
CA LEU A 102 -5.87 -2.95 -9.15
C LEU A 102 -6.68 -1.64 -9.04
N VAL A 103 -5.97 -0.51 -8.92
CA VAL A 103 -6.60 0.80 -8.78
C VAL A 103 -7.37 1.19 -10.05
N ALA A 104 -6.81 0.94 -11.23
CA ALA A 104 -7.49 1.24 -12.50
C ALA A 104 -8.80 0.47 -12.64
N LYS A 105 -8.86 -0.79 -12.19
CA LYS A 105 -10.03 -1.65 -12.38
C LYS A 105 -11.03 -1.56 -11.23
N TYR A 106 -10.58 -1.51 -10.00
CA TYR A 106 -11.41 -1.63 -8.80
C TYR A 106 -11.31 -0.44 -7.85
N GLY A 107 -10.54 0.60 -8.20
CA GLY A 107 -10.28 1.73 -7.31
C GLY A 107 -11.54 2.42 -6.81
N ALA A 108 -12.54 2.64 -7.69
CA ALA A 108 -13.79 3.28 -7.30
C ALA A 108 -14.60 2.44 -6.29
N GLU A 109 -14.66 1.11 -6.48
CA GLU A 109 -15.32 0.18 -5.55
C GLU A 109 -14.61 0.18 -4.19
N LEU A 110 -13.28 0.05 -4.19
CA LEU A 110 -12.49 -0.02 -2.97
C LEU A 110 -12.50 1.30 -2.18
N LEU A 111 -12.54 2.45 -2.87
CA LEU A 111 -12.72 3.76 -2.25
C LEU A 111 -14.10 3.90 -1.59
N ALA A 112 -15.15 3.44 -2.27
CA ALA A 112 -16.51 3.46 -1.72
C ALA A 112 -16.60 2.60 -0.45
N LEU A 113 -16.02 1.39 -0.48
CA LEU A 113 -15.96 0.48 0.65
C LEU A 113 -15.16 1.10 1.83
N ALA A 114 -14.00 1.68 1.56
CA ALA A 114 -13.19 2.33 2.59
C ALA A 114 -13.95 3.50 3.25
N LYS A 115 -14.67 4.29 2.45
CA LYS A 115 -15.52 5.38 2.93
C LYS A 115 -16.67 4.86 3.81
N GLU A 116 -17.35 3.80 3.39
CA GLU A 116 -18.41 3.14 4.18
C GLU A 116 -17.90 2.67 5.54
N LYS A 117 -16.71 2.07 5.56
CA LYS A 117 -16.07 1.56 6.79
C LYS A 117 -15.36 2.63 7.61
N ASN A 118 -15.31 3.89 7.14
CA ASN A 118 -14.59 5.01 7.76
C ASN A 118 -13.10 4.71 8.00
N ILE A 119 -12.45 4.09 7.02
CA ILE A 119 -11.03 3.76 6.99
C ILE A 119 -10.37 4.30 5.72
N ASN A 120 -9.05 4.14 5.58
CA ASN A 120 -8.31 4.68 4.47
C ASN A 120 -7.98 3.62 3.42
N PHE A 121 -8.16 3.99 2.15
CA PHE A 121 -7.58 3.32 0.99
C PHE A 121 -6.69 4.31 0.24
N LEU A 122 -5.37 4.11 0.32
CA LEU A 122 -4.36 5.03 -0.22
C LEU A 122 -3.60 4.35 -1.37
N PHE A 123 -3.41 5.06 -2.48
CA PHE A 123 -2.83 4.50 -3.70
C PHE A 123 -1.88 5.46 -4.43
N GLU A 124 -1.24 6.38 -3.71
CA GLU A 124 -0.32 7.37 -4.27
C GLU A 124 0.74 6.72 -5.19
N ALA A 125 1.38 5.65 -4.71
CA ALA A 125 2.45 4.97 -5.43
C ALA A 125 1.98 4.21 -6.68
N SER A 126 0.68 4.02 -6.88
CA SER A 126 0.11 3.36 -8.07
C SER A 126 0.12 4.26 -9.31
N VAL A 127 0.29 5.56 -9.14
CA VAL A 127 0.25 6.55 -10.23
C VAL A 127 1.65 7.01 -10.62
N GLY A 128 2.36 7.69 -9.72
CA GLY A 128 3.67 8.28 -9.99
C GLY A 128 4.86 7.56 -9.32
N GLY A 129 4.65 6.38 -8.72
CA GLY A 129 5.67 5.71 -7.93
C GLY A 129 6.09 6.58 -6.74
N GLY A 130 7.35 7.01 -6.73
CA GLY A 130 7.88 7.92 -5.70
C GLY A 130 7.52 9.39 -5.89
N ILE A 131 6.88 9.77 -7.00
CA ILE A 131 6.47 11.15 -7.27
C ILE A 131 5.03 11.35 -6.79
N PRO A 132 4.80 12.20 -5.76
CA PRO A 132 3.47 12.44 -5.24
C PRO A 132 2.64 13.26 -6.23
N ILE A 133 1.42 12.82 -6.53
CA ILE A 133 0.48 13.51 -7.43
C ILE A 133 -0.95 13.54 -6.89
N ILE A 134 -1.47 12.42 -6.38
CA ILE A 134 -2.85 12.31 -5.92
C ILE A 134 -3.08 13.20 -4.69
N ARG A 135 -2.20 13.10 -3.70
CA ARG A 135 -2.30 13.91 -2.48
C ARG A 135 -2.15 15.41 -2.74
N PRO A 136 -1.14 15.89 -3.51
CA PRO A 136 -1.05 17.29 -3.88
C PRO A 136 -2.30 17.81 -4.60
N LEU A 137 -2.85 17.08 -5.56
CA LEU A 137 -4.09 17.47 -6.25
C LEU A 137 -5.26 17.62 -5.26
N ASN A 138 -5.47 16.64 -4.39
CA ASN A 138 -6.58 16.67 -3.43
C ASN A 138 -6.41 17.73 -2.34
N GLN A 139 -5.19 18.01 -1.89
CA GLN A 139 -4.95 18.95 -0.78
C GLN A 139 -4.78 20.39 -1.25
N SER A 140 -4.10 20.61 -2.39
CA SER A 140 -3.80 21.95 -2.88
C SER A 140 -4.93 22.56 -3.68
N LEU A 141 -5.77 21.74 -4.33
CA LEU A 141 -6.86 22.16 -5.20
C LEU A 141 -8.25 21.85 -4.60
N THR A 142 -8.35 21.82 -3.28
CA THR A 142 -9.60 21.44 -2.58
C THR A 142 -10.79 22.36 -2.89
N ALA A 143 -10.53 23.62 -3.28
CA ALA A 143 -11.56 24.60 -3.62
C ALA A 143 -11.86 24.68 -5.12
N ASP A 144 -11.12 23.95 -5.95
CA ASP A 144 -11.22 24.01 -7.41
C ASP A 144 -11.96 22.79 -7.97
N GLU A 145 -12.65 22.98 -9.09
CA GLU A 145 -13.14 21.91 -9.94
C GLU A 145 -12.14 21.63 -11.03
N ILE A 146 -11.60 20.39 -11.05
CA ILE A 146 -10.62 19.98 -12.05
C ILE A 146 -11.38 19.56 -13.31
N GLU A 147 -11.28 20.34 -14.38
CA GLU A 147 -11.94 20.06 -15.67
C GLU A 147 -11.09 19.10 -16.52
N GLU A 148 -9.78 19.23 -16.48
CA GLU A 148 -8.87 18.42 -17.32
C GLU A 148 -7.52 18.19 -16.62
N ILE A 149 -6.97 16.98 -16.78
CA ILE A 149 -5.59 16.64 -16.38
C ILE A 149 -4.85 16.14 -17.60
N THR A 150 -3.82 16.86 -18.03
CA THR A 150 -2.95 16.47 -19.14
C THR A 150 -1.56 16.15 -18.63
N GLY A 151 -1.00 15.00 -19.02
CA GLY A 151 0.33 14.60 -18.59
C GLY A 151 0.82 13.30 -19.20
N ILE A 152 2.10 13.00 -19.00
CA ILE A 152 2.72 11.72 -19.34
C ILE A 152 2.96 10.97 -18.04
N LEU A 153 2.07 9.99 -17.74
CA LEU A 153 2.03 9.29 -16.45
C LEU A 153 2.68 7.89 -16.52
N ASN A 154 3.57 7.65 -17.46
CA ASN A 154 4.24 6.37 -17.65
C ASN A 154 5.74 6.54 -17.89
N GLY A 155 6.55 6.14 -16.89
CA GLY A 155 8.02 6.15 -17.00
C GLY A 155 8.56 5.11 -17.97
N THR A 156 7.96 3.91 -18.03
CA THR A 156 8.42 2.78 -18.86
C THR A 156 8.35 3.11 -20.34
N THR A 157 7.24 3.68 -20.81
CA THR A 157 7.07 4.06 -22.22
C THR A 157 8.05 5.16 -22.62
N ASN A 158 8.27 6.15 -21.76
CA ASN A 158 9.25 7.19 -22.02
C ASN A 158 10.65 6.61 -22.15
N TYR A 159 11.06 5.72 -21.23
CA TYR A 159 12.37 5.07 -21.31
C TYR A 159 12.57 4.24 -22.58
N ILE A 160 11.49 3.62 -23.11
CA ILE A 160 11.59 2.85 -24.38
C ILE A 160 11.70 3.78 -25.58
N LEU A 161 11.11 4.99 -25.52
CA LEU A 161 11.08 5.94 -26.64
C LEU A 161 12.30 6.86 -26.69
N THR A 162 13.11 6.91 -25.64
CA THR A 162 14.39 7.67 -25.56
C THR A 162 15.58 6.77 -25.82
#